data_8617cffe034ab6749c8f3cba8f595551
#
_entry.id   8617cffe034ab6749c8f3cba8f595551
#
_cell.length_a   1.000
_cell.length_b   1.000
_cell.length_c   1.000
_cell.angle_alpha   90.00
_cell.angle_beta   90.00
_cell.angle_gamma   90.00
#
_symmetry.space_group_name_H-M   'P 1'
#
loop_
_entity.id
_entity.type
_entity.pdbx_description
1 polymer ?
#
loop_
_entity_poly.entity_id
_entity_poly.type
_entity_poly.pdbx_seq_one_letter_code
_entity_poly.pdbx_strand_id
1 'polypeptide(L)'
;MFSNVNKIVLSSIARYSNQKISAELLNVENYVGVENLLKDKLGKVDSSHVPKVGSLIAFKRGDILIGNIRPYLRKIWMADIDGGTNGDVLAISIKEDCENIIVPRFLYQILSNESFFEYDIKFSKGAKMPRGDKNKIMEYEFVLPSVPVQEYIVSILDEFDALINDISQGLPKEIELRQKQYEYYREKLLDFKGRN
;
A
#
# COMPACT_ATOMS: atom_id res chain seq x y z
N MET A 1 18.80 0.83 26.27
CA MET A 1 19.42 2.18 26.25
C MET A 1 19.24 2.76 24.86
N PHE A 2 18.10 3.41 24.57
CA PHE A 2 17.84 4.06 23.28
C PHE A 2 18.02 5.57 23.45
N SER A 3 19.26 6.00 23.58
CA SER A 3 19.61 7.40 23.65
C SER A 3 19.91 7.92 22.25
N ASN A 4 19.19 8.97 21.85
CA ASN A 4 19.16 9.70 20.59
C ASN A 4 18.34 9.06 19.48
N VAL A 5 17.03 9.06 19.70
CA VAL A 5 16.08 8.77 18.65
C VAL A 5 15.83 10.08 17.87
N ASN A 6 16.48 10.24 16.72
CA ASN A 6 16.30 11.43 15.90
C ASN A 6 14.91 11.38 15.23
N LYS A 7 14.01 12.29 15.67
CA LYS A 7 12.81 12.57 14.92
C LYS A 7 13.16 13.41 13.70
N ILE A 8 12.63 13.04 12.57
CA ILE A 8 12.77 13.78 11.32
C ILE A 8 11.40 14.04 10.71
N VAL A 9 11.31 15.05 9.86
CA VAL A 9 10.12 15.33 9.05
C VAL A 9 10.25 14.64 7.69
N LEU A 10 9.13 14.19 7.13
CA LEU A 10 9.10 13.50 5.85
C LEU A 10 9.78 14.31 4.74
N SER A 11 9.56 15.61 4.70
CA SER A 11 10.18 16.51 3.72
C SER A 11 11.70 16.58 3.78
N SER A 12 12.34 16.16 4.87
CA SER A 12 13.80 16.12 4.94
C SER A 12 14.40 15.00 4.07
N ILE A 13 13.67 13.90 3.85
CA ILE A 13 14.18 12.71 3.14
C ILE A 13 13.41 12.35 1.87
N ALA A 14 12.21 12.88 1.70
CA ALA A 14 11.34 12.56 0.57
C ALA A 14 10.76 13.81 -0.08
N ARG A 15 10.25 13.64 -1.27
CA ARG A 15 9.58 14.69 -2.05
C ARG A 15 8.43 14.09 -2.86
N TYR A 16 7.51 14.91 -3.29
CA TYR A 16 6.58 14.52 -4.34
C TYR A 16 7.30 14.42 -5.67
N SER A 17 6.99 13.38 -6.45
CA SER A 17 7.47 13.30 -7.82
C SER A 17 6.97 14.50 -8.62
N ASN A 18 7.91 15.17 -9.31
CA ASN A 18 7.64 16.26 -10.24
C ASN A 18 7.92 15.87 -11.69
N GLN A 19 8.39 14.65 -11.92
CA GLN A 19 8.66 14.12 -13.25
C GLN A 19 7.36 13.88 -14.00
N LYS A 20 7.43 13.96 -15.33
CA LYS A 20 6.27 13.77 -16.20
C LYS A 20 6.49 12.61 -17.15
N ILE A 21 5.41 11.94 -17.48
CA ILE A 21 5.35 10.85 -18.44
C ILE A 21 4.20 11.11 -19.42
N SER A 22 4.42 10.83 -20.72
CA SER A 22 3.34 10.90 -21.71
C SER A 22 2.31 9.82 -21.47
N ALA A 23 1.04 10.15 -21.62
CA ALA A 23 -0.05 9.18 -21.55
C ALA A 23 0.11 8.02 -22.54
N GLU A 24 0.75 8.26 -23.68
CA GLU A 24 0.99 7.25 -24.72
C GLU A 24 1.94 6.11 -24.28
N LEU A 25 2.75 6.34 -23.23
CA LEU A 25 3.64 5.34 -22.64
C LEU A 25 2.97 4.51 -21.53
N LEU A 26 1.70 4.80 -21.25
CA LEU A 26 0.96 4.15 -20.17
C LEU A 26 -0.01 3.09 -20.70
N ASN A 27 -0.14 2.03 -19.92
CA ASN A 27 -1.05 0.93 -20.17
C ASN A 27 -1.86 0.60 -18.89
N VAL A 28 -2.65 -0.46 -18.94
CA VAL A 28 -3.51 -0.87 -17.81
C VAL A 28 -2.73 -1.24 -16.55
N GLU A 29 -1.50 -1.72 -16.68
CA GLU A 29 -0.66 -2.19 -15.58
C GLU A 29 0.08 -1.04 -14.89
N ASN A 30 0.58 -0.06 -15.68
CA ASN A 30 1.47 1.00 -15.20
C ASN A 30 0.80 2.38 -15.03
N TYR A 31 -0.49 2.53 -15.36
CA TYR A 31 -1.27 3.68 -14.97
C TYR A 31 -1.99 3.40 -13.65
N VAL A 32 -1.81 4.29 -12.67
CA VAL A 32 -2.43 4.15 -11.34
C VAL A 32 -3.23 5.41 -10.99
N GLY A 33 -4.54 5.34 -11.16
CA GLY A 33 -5.47 6.33 -10.61
C GLY A 33 -5.85 6.00 -9.16
N VAL A 34 -6.52 6.93 -8.48
CA VAL A 34 -6.97 6.71 -7.09
C VAL A 34 -7.97 5.55 -6.97
N GLU A 35 -8.71 5.25 -8.02
CA GLU A 35 -9.63 4.12 -8.13
C GLU A 35 -8.91 2.78 -8.16
N ASN A 36 -7.69 2.74 -8.69
CA ASN A 36 -6.88 1.52 -8.80
C ASN A 36 -6.18 1.15 -7.49
N LEU A 37 -5.97 2.13 -6.60
CA LEU A 37 -5.47 1.85 -5.25
C LEU A 37 -6.59 1.25 -4.41
N LEU A 38 -6.34 0.07 -3.87
CA LEU A 38 -7.28 -0.62 -3.00
C LEU A 38 -7.32 0.02 -1.62
N LYS A 39 -8.50 0.00 -0.99
CA LYS A 39 -8.67 0.47 0.39
C LYS A 39 -7.95 -0.45 1.39
N ASP A 40 -7.76 0.06 2.60
CA ASP A 40 -7.20 -0.68 3.71
C ASP A 40 -5.82 -1.30 3.41
N LYS A 41 -5.00 -0.57 2.62
CA LYS A 41 -3.59 -0.93 2.30
C LYS A 41 -3.44 -2.23 1.49
N LEU A 42 -4.48 -2.65 0.76
CA LEU A 42 -4.48 -3.90 -0.01
C LEU A 42 -3.76 -3.81 -1.37
N GLY A 43 -2.96 -2.75 -1.61
CA GLY A 43 -2.18 -2.60 -2.83
C GLY A 43 -2.96 -1.98 -3.98
N LYS A 44 -2.74 -2.45 -5.21
CA LYS A 44 -3.39 -1.94 -6.42
C LYS A 44 -4.00 -3.05 -7.27
N VAL A 45 -4.91 -2.64 -8.14
CA VAL A 45 -5.41 -3.43 -9.28
C VAL A 45 -5.11 -2.69 -10.58
N ASP A 46 -5.09 -3.42 -11.68
CA ASP A 46 -4.88 -2.84 -12.99
C ASP A 46 -6.01 -1.89 -13.38
N SER A 47 -5.66 -0.86 -14.14
CA SER A 47 -6.63 0.15 -14.52
C SER A 47 -7.57 -0.34 -15.62
N SER A 48 -8.86 -0.09 -15.46
CA SER A 48 -9.84 -0.29 -16.53
C SER A 48 -9.89 0.87 -17.53
N HIS A 49 -9.27 2.00 -17.19
CA HIS A 49 -9.28 3.21 -18.01
C HIS A 49 -7.94 3.93 -17.92
N VAL A 50 -7.24 4.01 -19.05
CA VAL A 50 -5.96 4.70 -19.17
C VAL A 50 -6.14 5.97 -20.00
N PRO A 51 -5.68 7.14 -19.54
CA PRO A 51 -5.67 8.36 -20.35
C PRO A 51 -4.90 8.16 -21.65
N LYS A 52 -5.45 8.61 -22.76
CA LYS A 52 -4.83 8.43 -24.08
C LYS A 52 -3.96 9.62 -24.53
N VAL A 53 -4.15 10.76 -23.87
CA VAL A 53 -3.47 12.02 -24.23
C VAL A 53 -3.09 12.78 -22.98
N GLY A 54 -2.07 13.62 -23.09
CA GLY A 54 -1.62 14.50 -22.01
C GLY A 54 -0.35 14.02 -21.31
N SER A 55 0.00 14.76 -20.29
CA SER A 55 1.18 14.51 -19.47
C SER A 55 0.77 14.26 -18.02
N LEU A 56 1.21 13.16 -17.47
CA LEU A 56 0.88 12.67 -16.13
C LEU A 56 2.09 12.75 -15.20
N ILE A 57 1.89 12.55 -13.91
CA ILE A 57 2.98 12.49 -12.93
C ILE A 57 3.63 11.11 -13.08
N ALA A 58 4.93 11.07 -13.34
CA ALA A 58 5.68 9.83 -13.39
C ALA A 58 6.01 9.35 -11.96
N PHE A 59 6.01 8.05 -11.77
CA PHE A 59 6.55 7.38 -10.59
C PHE A 59 7.51 6.26 -11.01
N LYS A 60 8.41 5.91 -10.14
CA LYS A 60 9.39 4.83 -10.33
C LYS A 60 9.14 3.68 -9.35
N ARG A 61 9.69 2.53 -9.67
CA ARG A 61 9.79 1.42 -8.73
C ARG A 61 10.43 1.90 -7.42
N GLY A 62 9.80 1.59 -6.30
CA GLY A 62 10.23 2.04 -4.97
C GLY A 62 9.54 3.31 -4.49
N ASP A 63 8.89 4.07 -5.36
CA ASP A 63 8.06 5.21 -4.95
C ASP A 63 6.81 4.73 -4.19
N ILE A 64 6.32 5.57 -3.29
CA ILE A 64 5.12 5.27 -2.51
C ILE A 64 3.96 6.11 -3.03
N LEU A 65 2.91 5.44 -3.49
CA LEU A 65 1.70 6.07 -4.00
C LEU A 65 0.62 6.10 -2.93
N ILE A 66 0.09 7.28 -2.63
CA ILE A 66 -0.98 7.49 -1.64
C ILE A 66 -2.18 8.12 -2.31
N GLY A 67 -3.35 7.52 -2.13
CA GLY A 67 -4.61 8.11 -2.60
C GLY A 67 -4.99 9.35 -1.79
N ASN A 68 -4.93 10.53 -2.42
CA ASN A 68 -5.16 11.80 -1.75
C ASN A 68 -6.64 12.11 -1.47
N ILE A 69 -7.56 11.40 -2.12
CA ILE A 69 -9.01 11.56 -1.91
C ILE A 69 -9.48 10.57 -0.86
N ARG A 70 -10.23 11.06 0.14
CA ARG A 70 -10.78 10.26 1.24
C ARG A 70 -9.69 9.48 1.95
N PRO A 71 -8.73 10.15 2.63
CA PRO A 71 -7.59 9.50 3.28
C PRO A 71 -8.00 8.41 4.29
N TYR A 72 -9.21 8.47 4.83
CA TYR A 72 -9.77 7.41 5.68
C TYR A 72 -9.93 6.05 4.97
N LEU A 73 -9.82 5.99 3.63
CA LEU A 73 -9.80 4.73 2.87
C LEU A 73 -8.42 4.06 2.90
N ARG A 74 -7.39 4.70 3.47
CA ARG A 74 -6.03 4.16 3.65
C ARG A 74 -5.45 3.51 2.40
N LYS A 75 -5.60 4.20 1.28
CA LYS A 75 -5.11 3.74 -0.03
C LYS A 75 -3.63 4.06 -0.16
N ILE A 76 -2.80 3.04 -0.15
CA ILE A 76 -1.35 3.15 -0.30
C ILE A 76 -0.78 1.93 -1.03
N TRP A 77 0.23 2.15 -1.85
CA TRP A 77 0.95 1.10 -2.56
C TRP A 77 2.40 1.52 -2.78
N MET A 78 3.33 0.60 -2.58
CA MET A 78 4.72 0.78 -2.96
C MET A 78 4.90 0.25 -4.38
N ALA A 79 5.35 1.11 -5.29
CA ALA A 79 5.47 0.79 -6.70
C ALA A 79 6.50 -0.31 -6.94
N ASP A 80 6.08 -1.38 -7.60
CA ASP A 80 6.92 -2.49 -8.06
C ASP A 80 7.29 -2.38 -9.55
N ILE A 81 6.75 -1.35 -10.23
CA ILE A 81 7.01 -0.98 -11.62
C ILE A 81 7.15 0.54 -11.76
N ASP A 82 7.68 0.99 -12.88
CA ASP A 82 7.63 2.39 -13.29
C ASP A 82 6.30 2.70 -13.99
N GLY A 83 5.78 3.92 -13.82
CA GLY A 83 4.51 4.27 -14.44
C GLY A 83 4.11 5.73 -14.28
N GLY A 84 2.79 5.96 -14.39
CA GLY A 84 2.22 7.29 -14.29
C GLY A 84 0.93 7.33 -13.48
N THR A 85 0.67 8.48 -12.85
CA THR A 85 -0.51 8.71 -12.04
C THR A 85 -1.10 10.10 -12.25
N ASN A 86 -2.36 10.26 -11.86
CA ASN A 86 -3.05 11.56 -11.91
C ASN A 86 -2.83 12.38 -10.62
N GLY A 87 -3.40 13.59 -10.59
CA GLY A 87 -3.23 14.52 -9.47
C GLY A 87 -3.92 14.09 -8.15
N ASP A 88 -4.76 13.07 -8.17
CA ASP A 88 -5.48 12.54 -7.02
C ASP A 88 -4.71 11.42 -6.30
N VAL A 89 -3.56 11.03 -6.83
CA VAL A 89 -2.58 10.15 -6.20
C VAL A 89 -1.29 10.93 -5.97
N LEU A 90 -0.75 10.83 -4.77
CA LEU A 90 0.52 11.42 -4.39
C LEU A 90 1.62 10.39 -4.59
N ALA A 91 2.54 10.63 -5.53
CA ALA A 91 3.73 9.83 -5.70
C ALA A 91 4.86 10.44 -4.86
N ILE A 92 5.31 9.72 -3.85
CA ILE A 92 6.37 10.12 -2.92
C ILE A 92 7.63 9.34 -3.25
N SER A 93 8.69 10.08 -3.61
CA SER A 93 10.01 9.54 -3.93
C SER A 93 11.00 9.91 -2.84
N ILE A 94 11.91 9.02 -2.51
CA ILE A 94 13.07 9.32 -1.66
C ILE A 94 14.00 10.25 -2.44
N LYS A 95 14.60 11.22 -1.75
CA LYS A 95 15.60 12.12 -2.33
C LYS A 95 16.90 11.35 -2.59
N GLU A 96 17.58 11.66 -3.68
CA GLU A 96 18.82 10.99 -4.10
C GLU A 96 19.92 11.02 -3.03
N ASP A 97 20.05 12.16 -2.33
CA ASP A 97 21.00 12.34 -1.23
C ASP A 97 20.63 11.59 0.06
N CYS A 98 19.43 11.00 0.10
CA CYS A 98 18.91 10.26 1.24
C CYS A 98 18.81 8.73 1.03
N GLU A 99 19.12 8.23 -0.17
CA GLU A 99 19.00 6.79 -0.50
C GLU A 99 19.85 5.88 0.41
N ASN A 100 20.95 6.41 0.95
CA ASN A 100 21.84 5.66 1.83
C ASN A 100 21.44 5.70 3.32
N ILE A 101 20.40 6.48 3.68
CA ILE A 101 19.99 6.65 5.09
C ILE A 101 18.58 6.13 5.36
N ILE A 102 17.79 5.84 4.31
CA ILE A 102 16.45 5.28 4.45
C ILE A 102 16.19 4.15 3.48
N VAL A 103 15.69 3.04 4.02
CA VAL A 103 15.23 1.88 3.24
C VAL A 103 13.82 2.18 2.69
N PRO A 104 13.57 2.07 1.36
CA PRO A 104 12.25 2.39 0.79
C PRO A 104 11.10 1.61 1.43
N ARG A 105 11.31 0.33 1.72
CA ARG A 105 10.33 -0.52 2.40
C ARG A 105 10.04 -0.06 3.83
N PHE A 106 11.05 0.46 4.54
CA PHE A 106 10.85 1.04 5.87
C PHE A 106 9.99 2.32 5.79
N LEU A 107 10.26 3.21 4.83
CA LEU A 107 9.42 4.39 4.62
C LEU A 107 7.98 3.99 4.29
N TYR A 108 7.78 2.96 3.46
CA TYR A 108 6.45 2.43 3.19
C TYR A 108 5.75 1.96 4.48
N GLN A 109 6.43 1.23 5.36
CA GLN A 109 5.86 0.79 6.64
C GLN A 109 5.47 1.98 7.54
N ILE A 110 6.28 3.05 7.57
CA ILE A 110 5.95 4.29 8.29
C ILE A 110 4.69 4.95 7.73
N LEU A 111 4.60 5.11 6.39
CA LEU A 111 3.46 5.77 5.74
C LEU A 111 2.22 4.88 5.64
N SER A 112 2.36 3.58 5.83
CA SER A 112 1.23 2.64 5.93
C SER A 112 0.71 2.46 7.36
N ASN A 113 1.37 3.07 8.36
CA ASN A 113 0.95 2.99 9.76
C ASN A 113 -0.33 3.79 10.01
N GLU A 114 -1.14 3.33 10.98
CA GLU A 114 -2.39 4.01 11.38
C GLU A 114 -2.16 5.45 11.81
N SER A 115 -1.08 5.72 12.56
CA SER A 115 -0.74 7.06 13.02
C SER A 115 -0.51 8.07 11.88
N PHE A 116 0.02 7.62 10.74
CA PHE A 116 0.14 8.47 9.55
C PHE A 116 -1.23 8.80 8.93
N PHE A 117 -2.10 7.83 8.79
CA PHE A 117 -3.44 8.07 8.25
C PHE A 117 -4.31 8.92 9.19
N GLU A 118 -4.22 8.72 10.50
CA GLU A 118 -4.88 9.59 11.48
C GLU A 118 -4.39 11.04 11.36
N TYR A 119 -3.08 11.22 11.18
CA TYR A 119 -2.49 12.54 10.94
C TYR A 119 -3.00 13.16 9.63
N ASP A 120 -3.01 12.42 8.51
CA ASP A 120 -3.49 12.90 7.22
C ASP A 120 -5.00 13.23 7.28
N ILE A 121 -5.82 12.39 7.90
CA ILE A 121 -7.25 12.64 8.11
C ILE A 121 -7.47 13.92 8.91
N LYS A 122 -6.71 14.13 9.99
CA LYS A 122 -6.80 15.32 10.87
C LYS A 122 -6.61 16.62 10.10
N PHE A 123 -5.71 16.64 9.12
CA PHE A 123 -5.40 17.84 8.33
C PHE A 123 -6.11 17.88 6.97
N SER A 124 -6.93 16.87 6.66
CA SER A 124 -7.66 16.82 5.40
C SER A 124 -8.72 17.94 5.32
N LYS A 125 -8.97 18.40 4.09
CA LYS A 125 -9.90 19.49 3.78
C LYS A 125 -11.01 19.03 2.83
N GLY A 126 -12.21 19.52 3.02
CA GLY A 126 -13.39 19.23 2.20
C GLY A 126 -14.38 18.31 2.91
N ALA A 127 -15.68 18.63 2.81
CA ALA A 127 -16.74 17.91 3.54
C ALA A 127 -17.14 16.59 2.87
N LYS A 128 -17.45 16.62 1.56
CA LYS A 128 -17.99 15.45 0.84
C LYS A 128 -16.88 14.51 0.31
N MET A 129 -15.76 15.10 -0.13
CA MET A 129 -14.60 14.39 -0.67
C MET A 129 -13.32 14.99 -0.07
N PRO A 130 -13.04 14.70 1.21
CA PRO A 130 -11.86 15.26 1.85
C PRO A 130 -10.60 14.85 1.11
N ARG A 131 -9.67 15.78 1.00
CA ARG A 131 -8.33 15.58 0.44
C ARG A 131 -7.29 15.87 1.51
N GLY A 132 -6.27 15.04 1.59
CA GLY A 132 -5.10 15.28 2.41
C GLY A 132 -4.42 16.60 2.05
N ASP A 133 -3.90 17.28 3.04
CA ASP A 133 -3.11 18.51 2.84
C ASP A 133 -1.67 18.12 2.50
N LYS A 134 -1.28 18.33 1.24
CA LYS A 134 0.05 17.95 0.72
C LYS A 134 1.21 18.53 1.54
N ASN A 135 1.06 19.75 2.04
CA ASN A 135 2.10 20.38 2.85
C ASN A 135 2.18 19.70 4.22
N LYS A 136 1.04 19.43 4.84
CA LYS A 136 0.99 18.73 6.12
C LYS A 136 1.52 17.30 6.04
N ILE A 137 1.21 16.58 4.98
CA ILE A 137 1.79 15.25 4.76
C ILE A 137 3.32 15.29 4.78
N MET A 138 3.94 16.28 4.13
CA MET A 138 5.39 16.46 4.13
C MET A 138 5.97 16.95 5.48
N GLU A 139 5.14 17.50 6.38
CA GLU A 139 5.50 17.86 7.75
C GLU A 139 5.35 16.68 8.73
N TYR A 140 4.90 15.50 8.28
CA TYR A 140 4.76 14.33 9.15
C TYR A 140 6.10 13.95 9.78
N GLU A 141 6.11 13.84 11.10
CA GLU A 141 7.31 13.51 11.88
C GLU A 141 7.32 12.02 12.24
N PHE A 142 8.47 11.42 12.09
CA PHE A 142 8.71 10.05 12.52
C PHE A 142 10.15 9.84 12.97
N VAL A 143 10.39 8.68 13.56
CA VAL A 143 11.71 8.28 14.04
C VAL A 143 12.47 7.59 12.92
N LEU A 144 13.69 8.04 12.65
CA LEU A 144 14.61 7.40 11.70
C LEU A 144 15.72 6.67 12.46
N PRO A 145 15.68 5.35 12.59
CA PRO A 145 16.76 4.56 13.13
C PRO A 145 17.87 4.35 12.09
N SER A 146 18.99 3.75 12.50
CA SER A 146 20.06 3.37 11.56
C SER A 146 19.57 2.34 10.54
N VAL A 147 20.17 2.32 9.34
CA VAL A 147 19.79 1.40 8.25
C VAL A 147 19.70 -0.06 8.69
N PRO A 148 20.65 -0.64 9.44
CA PRO A 148 20.52 -2.02 9.92
C PRO A 148 19.30 -2.26 10.80
N VAL A 149 18.88 -1.26 11.58
CA VAL A 149 17.66 -1.36 12.40
C VAL A 149 16.42 -1.27 11.54
N GLN A 150 16.42 -0.42 10.51
CA GLN A 150 15.31 -0.34 9.53
C GLN A 150 15.12 -1.67 8.81
N GLU A 151 16.21 -2.28 8.32
CA GLU A 151 16.20 -3.59 7.65
C GLU A 151 15.66 -4.69 8.57
N TYR A 152 16.08 -4.69 9.83
CA TYR A 152 15.58 -5.63 10.82
C TYR A 152 14.08 -5.48 11.08
N ILE A 153 13.59 -4.23 11.22
CA ILE A 153 12.15 -3.96 11.38
C ILE A 153 11.38 -4.44 10.15
N VAL A 154 11.87 -4.13 8.95
CA VAL A 154 11.25 -4.55 7.69
C VAL A 154 11.18 -6.07 7.59
N SER A 155 12.25 -6.79 7.91
CA SER A 155 12.26 -8.26 7.85
C SER A 155 11.19 -8.89 8.74
N ILE A 156 11.02 -8.38 9.97
CA ILE A 156 9.99 -8.86 10.89
C ILE A 156 8.58 -8.56 10.34
N LEU A 157 8.34 -7.34 9.85
CA LEU A 157 7.01 -6.96 9.35
C LEU A 157 6.66 -7.74 8.07
N ASP A 158 7.61 -7.98 7.19
CA ASP A 158 7.39 -8.76 5.97
C ASP A 158 7.13 -10.25 6.29
N GLU A 159 7.75 -10.83 7.34
CA GLU A 159 7.41 -12.17 7.85
C GLU A 159 5.98 -12.23 8.38
N PHE A 160 5.53 -11.22 9.13
CA PHE A 160 4.13 -11.15 9.59
C PHE A 160 3.14 -11.00 8.44
N ASP A 161 3.44 -10.14 7.45
CA ASP A 161 2.60 -9.98 6.27
C ASP A 161 2.48 -11.30 5.49
N ALA A 162 3.58 -12.05 5.34
CA ALA A 162 3.57 -13.37 4.69
C ALA A 162 2.72 -14.38 5.46
N LEU A 163 2.84 -14.44 6.80
CA LEU A 163 2.04 -15.33 7.64
C LEU A 163 0.54 -15.00 7.58
N ILE A 164 0.17 -13.73 7.63
CA ILE A 164 -1.24 -13.30 7.53
C ILE A 164 -1.82 -13.68 6.18
N ASN A 165 -1.06 -13.50 5.09
CA ASN A 165 -1.50 -13.87 3.75
C ASN A 165 -1.64 -15.39 3.58
N ASP A 166 -0.73 -16.18 4.14
CA ASP A 166 -0.80 -17.64 4.12
C ASP A 166 -2.03 -18.15 4.89
N ILE A 167 -2.28 -17.63 6.10
CA ILE A 167 -3.46 -17.95 6.89
C ILE A 167 -4.75 -17.56 6.15
N SER A 168 -4.80 -16.39 5.53
CA SER A 168 -5.98 -15.91 4.84
C SER A 168 -6.31 -16.71 3.57
N GLN A 169 -5.30 -17.33 2.93
CA GLN A 169 -5.48 -18.21 1.78
C GLN A 169 -5.73 -19.67 2.19
N GLY A 170 -5.12 -20.14 3.26
CA GLY A 170 -5.21 -21.51 3.75
C GLY A 170 -6.57 -21.84 4.38
N LEU A 171 -7.08 -20.96 5.24
CA LEU A 171 -8.36 -21.17 5.94
C LEU A 171 -9.57 -21.36 5.02
N PRO A 172 -9.81 -20.54 3.98
CA PRO A 172 -10.93 -20.77 3.06
C PRO A 172 -10.87 -22.12 2.36
N LYS A 173 -9.67 -22.53 1.94
CA LYS A 173 -9.46 -23.82 1.28
C LYS A 173 -9.67 -25.00 2.23
N GLU A 174 -9.26 -24.89 3.48
CA GLU A 174 -9.49 -25.91 4.49
C GLU A 174 -10.98 -26.04 4.83
N ILE A 175 -11.71 -24.93 4.94
CA ILE A 175 -13.17 -24.92 5.14
C ILE A 175 -13.87 -25.62 3.98
N GLU A 176 -13.52 -25.31 2.74
CA GLU A 176 -14.09 -25.96 1.55
C GLU A 176 -13.85 -27.49 1.54
N LEU A 177 -12.62 -27.92 1.87
CA LEU A 177 -12.28 -29.34 1.94
C LEU A 177 -13.05 -30.07 3.06
N ARG A 178 -13.20 -29.46 4.24
CA ARG A 178 -13.99 -30.03 5.34
C ARG A 178 -15.46 -30.10 4.99
N GLN A 179 -15.98 -29.12 4.27
CA GLN A 179 -17.39 -29.13 3.83
C GLN A 179 -17.65 -30.25 2.83
N LYS A 180 -16.76 -30.48 1.85
CA LYS A 180 -16.84 -31.63 0.93
C LYS A 180 -16.73 -32.96 1.67
N GLN A 181 -15.88 -33.06 2.67
CA GLN A 181 -15.73 -34.23 3.49
C GLN A 181 -17.01 -34.54 4.30
N TYR A 182 -17.62 -33.50 4.88
CA TYR A 182 -18.88 -33.57 5.60
C TYR A 182 -20.02 -34.06 4.69
N GLU A 183 -20.17 -33.49 3.49
CA GLU A 183 -21.19 -33.89 2.53
C GLU A 183 -21.03 -35.38 2.10
N TYR A 184 -19.80 -35.79 1.83
CA TYR A 184 -19.49 -37.19 1.50
C TYR A 184 -19.90 -38.16 2.62
N TYR A 185 -19.56 -37.89 3.88
CA TYR A 185 -19.94 -38.76 4.98
C TYR A 185 -21.44 -38.70 5.28
N ARG A 186 -22.07 -37.54 5.12
CA ARG A 186 -23.51 -37.39 5.25
C ARG A 186 -24.28 -38.27 4.26
N GLU A 187 -23.90 -38.23 2.99
CA GLU A 187 -24.51 -39.11 1.97
C GLU A 187 -24.35 -40.59 2.33
N LYS A 188 -23.16 -41.01 2.72
CA LYS A 188 -22.90 -42.40 3.12
C LYS A 188 -23.70 -42.81 4.36
N LEU A 189 -23.86 -41.96 5.33
CA LEU A 189 -24.60 -42.25 6.57
C LEU A 189 -26.12 -42.26 6.36
N LEU A 190 -26.61 -41.51 5.37
CA LEU A 190 -28.05 -41.43 5.05
C LEU A 190 -28.46 -42.37 3.92
N ASP A 191 -27.55 -43.05 3.27
CA ASP A 191 -27.86 -44.07 2.29
C ASP A 191 -28.31 -45.39 2.96
N PHE A 192 -29.56 -45.36 3.44
CA PHE A 192 -30.24 -46.51 4.04
C PHE A 192 -30.76 -47.51 2.98
N LYS A 193 -30.05 -47.71 1.88
CA LYS A 193 -30.39 -48.82 0.97
C LYS A 193 -30.22 -50.12 1.75
N GLY A 194 -31.36 -50.69 2.13
CA GLY A 194 -31.46 -51.90 2.91
C GLY A 194 -30.56 -53.00 2.34
N ARG A 195 -29.77 -53.59 3.22
CA ARG A 195 -29.24 -54.93 3.00
C ARG A 195 -30.45 -55.87 3.06
N ASN A 196 -30.94 -56.27 1.88
CA ASN A 196 -31.67 -57.51 1.72
C ASN A 196 -30.67 -58.65 1.66
#